data_adf91db5659bdc946f2003baa9b39529
#
_entry.id   adf91db5659bdc946f2003baa9b39529
#
_cell.length_a   1.000
_cell.length_b   1.000
_cell.length_c   1.000
_cell.angle_alpha   90.00
_cell.angle_beta   90.00
_cell.angle_gamma   90.00
#
_symmetry.space_group_name_H-M   'P 1'
#
loop_
_entity.id
_entity.type
_entity.pdbx_description
1 polymer ?
#
loop_
_entity_poly.entity_id
_entity_poly.type
_entity_poly.pdbx_seq_one_letter_code
_entity_poly.pdbx_strand_id
1 'polypeptide(L)'
;AATEEQLKAVGEQTWQITADKDAATSGAQTGTKKDAKVGKDDKVQLIAGENLTVNQNERDFTYSLNKDLVKMNSATFLGTGTNKTVITGDSITQTAGTQTNTSTAAGNTVANGTKSTETTADGQVIKDGAKSNKSTVDSNVIDDGNGNVNTSNATSNTITDGTNTSTITAGKATIGSSVIDGVNNTFTTGGANAVKLDGAAGTIKTGTVTVTGGTTNDITGLSNTTVTAADFATKGRAATEEQLKAVGE
;
A
#
# COMPACT_ATOMS: atom_id res chain seq x y z
N ALA A 1 -89.61 -9.71 17.66
CA ALA A 1 -88.78 -8.62 18.26
C ALA A 1 -87.56 -9.24 18.95
N ALA A 2 -86.39 -8.64 18.86
CA ALA A 2 -85.18 -9.09 19.54
C ALA A 2 -85.35 -8.90 21.06
N THR A 3 -84.86 -9.81 21.86
CA THR A 3 -84.88 -9.74 23.34
C THR A 3 -83.79 -8.80 23.80
N GLU A 4 -83.92 -8.26 25.05
CA GLU A 4 -82.85 -7.45 25.69
C GLU A 4 -81.52 -8.18 25.79
N GLU A 5 -81.54 -9.49 26.05
CA GLU A 5 -80.36 -10.37 26.07
C GLU A 5 -79.65 -10.47 24.71
N GLN A 6 -80.41 -10.57 23.64
CA GLN A 6 -79.87 -10.58 22.26
C GLN A 6 -79.27 -9.23 21.93
N LEU A 7 -79.87 -8.11 22.33
CA LEU A 7 -79.34 -6.78 22.13
C LEU A 7 -78.08 -6.55 22.90
N LYS A 8 -78.01 -7.04 24.14
CA LYS A 8 -76.81 -7.00 24.97
C LYS A 8 -75.69 -7.83 24.37
N ALA A 9 -75.93 -9.03 23.91
CA ALA A 9 -74.96 -9.90 23.27
C ALA A 9 -74.34 -9.27 22.05
N VAL A 10 -75.11 -8.54 21.22
CA VAL A 10 -74.62 -7.78 20.06
C VAL A 10 -73.78 -6.58 20.48
N GLY A 11 -74.16 -5.88 21.59
CA GLY A 11 -73.41 -4.73 22.10
C GLY A 11 -72.06 -5.13 22.75
N GLU A 12 -71.94 -6.39 23.19
CA GLU A 12 -70.72 -6.93 23.86
C GLU A 12 -69.81 -7.68 22.87
N GLN A 13 -70.10 -7.65 21.56
CA GLN A 13 -69.19 -8.32 20.59
C GLN A 13 -67.84 -7.69 20.58
N THR A 14 -66.81 -8.56 20.66
CA THR A 14 -65.42 -8.20 20.59
C THR A 14 -64.70 -9.05 19.55
N TRP A 15 -63.62 -8.50 19.02
CA TRP A 15 -62.64 -9.25 18.22
C TRP A 15 -61.28 -9.23 18.88
N GLN A 16 -60.31 -10.01 18.40
CA GLN A 16 -58.98 -10.05 18.99
C GLN A 16 -57.94 -9.59 18.01
N ILE A 17 -56.96 -8.89 18.53
CA ILE A 17 -55.76 -8.48 17.81
C ILE A 17 -54.51 -8.96 18.54
N THR A 18 -53.56 -9.49 17.82
CA THR A 18 -52.25 -9.89 18.33
C THR A 18 -51.15 -9.54 17.34
N ALA A 19 -49.92 -9.45 17.80
CA ALA A 19 -48.74 -9.25 16.94
C ALA A 19 -47.85 -10.49 17.00
N ASP A 20 -47.34 -10.89 15.85
CA ASP A 20 -46.32 -11.94 15.74
C ASP A 20 -45.30 -11.60 14.64
N LYS A 21 -44.19 -12.30 14.68
CA LYS A 21 -43.19 -12.22 13.58
C LYS A 21 -43.51 -13.25 12.50
N ASP A 22 -43.17 -12.94 11.28
CA ASP A 22 -43.12 -13.94 10.21
C ASP A 22 -41.99 -14.95 10.48
N ALA A 23 -42.31 -16.21 10.61
CA ALA A 23 -41.35 -17.28 10.86
C ALA A 23 -40.32 -17.50 9.73
N ALA A 24 -40.66 -17.06 8.50
CA ALA A 24 -39.82 -17.21 7.31
C ALA A 24 -38.83 -16.05 7.13
N THR A 25 -38.90 -15.01 7.95
CA THR A 25 -38.06 -13.79 7.80
C THR A 25 -37.28 -13.47 9.06
N SER A 26 -36.38 -12.49 8.97
CA SER A 26 -35.64 -11.94 10.12
C SER A 26 -36.46 -10.94 10.96
N GLY A 27 -37.77 -10.81 10.69
CA GLY A 27 -38.65 -9.94 11.45
C GLY A 27 -38.64 -10.27 12.94
N ALA A 28 -38.84 -9.27 13.79
CA ALA A 28 -38.88 -9.42 15.23
C ALA A 28 -40.19 -8.89 15.80
N GLN A 29 -40.76 -9.62 16.76
CA GLN A 29 -41.81 -9.15 17.63
C GLN A 29 -41.16 -8.79 18.96
N THR A 30 -41.35 -7.57 19.42
CA THR A 30 -40.83 -7.06 20.73
C THR A 30 -41.99 -6.75 21.64
N GLY A 31 -41.71 -6.65 22.94
CA GLY A 31 -42.74 -6.45 23.95
C GLY A 31 -43.46 -7.74 24.32
N THR A 32 -44.52 -7.61 25.10
CA THR A 32 -45.30 -8.76 25.58
C THR A 32 -46.37 -9.11 24.58
N LYS A 33 -46.21 -10.27 23.89
CA LYS A 33 -47.24 -10.79 22.99
C LYS A 33 -48.48 -11.17 23.81
N LYS A 34 -49.61 -10.61 23.46
CA LYS A 34 -50.88 -10.85 24.12
C LYS A 34 -52.02 -10.64 23.15
N ASP A 35 -52.99 -11.57 23.16
CA ASP A 35 -54.25 -11.37 22.49
C ASP A 35 -55.05 -10.29 23.21
N ALA A 36 -55.26 -9.16 22.57
CA ALA A 36 -56.02 -8.06 23.12
C ALA A 36 -57.45 -8.08 22.55
N LYS A 37 -58.44 -8.02 23.43
CA LYS A 37 -59.86 -7.87 23.02
C LYS A 37 -60.10 -6.42 22.64
N VAL A 38 -60.79 -6.22 21.51
CA VAL A 38 -61.19 -4.90 20.99
C VAL A 38 -62.72 -4.89 20.97
N GLY A 39 -63.34 -4.05 21.80
CA GLY A 39 -64.73 -3.86 21.90
C GLY A 39 -65.20 -2.70 21.03
N LYS A 40 -66.52 -2.39 21.15
CA LYS A 40 -67.24 -1.41 20.32
C LYS A 40 -66.61 0.00 20.31
N ASP A 41 -66.13 0.46 21.49
CA ASP A 41 -65.63 1.85 21.65
C ASP A 41 -64.11 1.88 21.76
N ASP A 42 -63.40 0.74 21.60
CA ASP A 42 -61.95 0.69 21.67
C ASP A 42 -61.31 1.20 20.39
N LYS A 43 -60.14 1.84 20.56
CA LYS A 43 -59.28 2.30 19.47
C LYS A 43 -58.04 1.43 19.34
N VAL A 44 -57.76 0.96 18.15
CA VAL A 44 -56.50 0.33 17.82
C VAL A 44 -55.62 1.38 17.19
N GLN A 45 -54.42 1.60 17.78
CA GLN A 45 -53.42 2.52 17.25
C GLN A 45 -52.40 1.75 16.44
N LEU A 46 -52.19 2.13 15.20
CA LEU A 46 -51.11 1.66 14.33
C LEU A 46 -50.02 2.73 14.33
N ILE A 47 -48.89 2.43 14.99
CA ILE A 47 -47.82 3.38 15.28
C ILE A 47 -46.64 3.11 14.35
N ALA A 48 -46.13 4.14 13.67
CA ALA A 48 -44.86 4.05 12.97
C ALA A 48 -43.71 4.16 13.97
N GLY A 49 -42.80 3.19 13.93
CA GLY A 49 -41.53 3.30 14.64
C GLY A 49 -40.51 4.17 13.90
N GLU A 50 -39.31 4.25 14.42
CA GLU A 50 -38.22 4.99 13.75
C GLU A 50 -37.97 4.48 12.34
N ASN A 51 -37.65 5.36 11.41
CA ASN A 51 -37.45 5.09 9.99
C ASN A 51 -38.72 4.68 9.20
N LEU A 52 -39.88 4.68 9.84
CA LEU A 52 -41.16 4.39 9.19
C LEU A 52 -42.08 5.62 9.24
N THR A 53 -42.85 5.80 8.18
CA THR A 53 -43.99 6.70 8.15
C THR A 53 -45.26 5.86 8.00
N VAL A 54 -46.29 6.15 8.78
CA VAL A 54 -47.65 5.63 8.55
C VAL A 54 -48.50 6.75 8.03
N ASN A 55 -49.20 6.51 6.89
CA ASN A 55 -50.20 7.37 6.35
C ASN A 55 -51.56 6.68 6.55
N GLN A 56 -52.51 7.43 7.10
CA GLN A 56 -53.91 6.98 7.22
C GLN A 56 -54.79 7.78 6.32
N ASN A 57 -55.54 7.10 5.46
CA ASN A 57 -56.64 7.66 4.69
C ASN A 57 -57.89 6.86 5.01
N GLU A 58 -58.75 7.40 5.84
CA GLU A 58 -59.93 6.71 6.39
C GLU A 58 -59.56 5.37 7.05
N ARG A 59 -59.78 4.24 6.36
CA ARG A 59 -59.49 2.87 6.84
C ARG A 59 -58.22 2.27 6.25
N ASP A 60 -57.57 2.99 5.34
CA ASP A 60 -56.35 2.55 4.67
C ASP A 60 -55.13 3.07 5.42
N PHE A 61 -54.25 2.18 5.79
CA PHE A 61 -52.99 2.48 6.45
C PHE A 61 -51.84 2.05 5.55
N THR A 62 -51.02 3.00 5.15
CA THR A 62 -49.83 2.75 4.33
C THR A 62 -48.60 3.01 5.18
N TYR A 63 -47.74 2.00 5.31
CA TYR A 63 -46.39 2.13 5.89
C TYR A 63 -45.36 2.30 4.80
N SER A 64 -44.48 3.27 4.95
CA SER A 64 -43.35 3.50 4.06
C SER A 64 -42.07 3.76 4.86
N LEU A 65 -40.91 3.45 4.25
CA LEU A 65 -39.62 3.87 4.80
C LEU A 65 -39.49 5.38 4.68
N ASN A 66 -38.91 6.01 5.66
CA ASN A 66 -38.50 7.40 5.59
C ASN A 66 -37.44 7.58 4.51
N LYS A 67 -37.42 8.78 3.94
CA LYS A 67 -36.43 9.16 2.93
C LYS A 67 -35.00 9.10 3.49
N ASP A 68 -34.82 9.52 4.72
CA ASP A 68 -33.56 9.47 5.47
C ASP A 68 -33.69 8.44 6.58
N LEU A 69 -32.85 7.41 6.53
CA LEU A 69 -32.78 6.37 7.56
C LEU A 69 -31.73 6.77 8.60
N VAL A 70 -32.10 6.82 9.87
CA VAL A 70 -31.25 7.22 10.98
C VAL A 70 -31.05 6.08 11.97
N LYS A 71 -29.95 6.13 12.74
CA LYS A 71 -29.60 5.11 13.76
C LYS A 71 -29.51 3.67 13.23
N MET A 72 -29.16 3.53 11.96
CA MET A 72 -28.86 2.22 11.37
C MET A 72 -27.43 1.83 11.74
N ASN A 73 -27.24 0.67 12.36
CA ASN A 73 -25.89 0.13 12.64
C ASN A 73 -25.21 -0.34 11.35
N SER A 74 -25.97 -0.94 10.44
CA SER A 74 -25.49 -1.40 9.15
C SER A 74 -26.61 -1.57 8.14
N ALA A 75 -26.24 -1.51 6.84
CA ALA A 75 -27.07 -1.98 5.73
C ALA A 75 -26.29 -3.07 5.00
N THR A 76 -26.92 -4.23 4.78
CA THR A 76 -26.33 -5.35 4.03
C THR A 76 -27.13 -5.62 2.78
N PHE A 77 -26.48 -5.55 1.63
CA PHE A 77 -27.02 -5.90 0.33
C PHE A 77 -26.41 -7.24 -0.11
N LEU A 78 -27.24 -8.22 -0.34
CA LEU A 78 -26.84 -9.55 -0.77
C LEU A 78 -26.77 -9.61 -2.29
N GLY A 79 -25.68 -10.14 -2.83
CA GLY A 79 -25.53 -10.52 -4.23
C GLY A 79 -25.75 -12.01 -4.44
N THR A 80 -25.21 -12.55 -5.52
CA THR A 80 -25.31 -13.99 -5.83
C THR A 80 -24.31 -14.80 -4.98
N GLY A 81 -24.75 -15.89 -4.41
CA GLY A 81 -23.92 -16.77 -3.56
C GLY A 81 -23.54 -16.09 -2.23
N THR A 82 -22.24 -16.00 -1.96
CA THR A 82 -21.71 -15.36 -0.75
C THR A 82 -21.37 -13.88 -0.92
N ASN A 83 -21.62 -13.33 -2.11
CA ASN A 83 -21.31 -11.95 -2.42
C ASN A 83 -22.21 -10.99 -1.62
N LYS A 84 -21.63 -9.94 -1.11
CA LYS A 84 -22.38 -8.92 -0.35
C LYS A 84 -21.67 -7.57 -0.34
N THR A 85 -22.47 -6.53 -0.12
CA THR A 85 -21.99 -5.21 0.28
C THR A 85 -22.54 -4.89 1.66
N VAL A 86 -21.66 -4.51 2.57
CA VAL A 86 -22.02 -4.07 3.93
C VAL A 86 -21.60 -2.61 4.08
N ILE A 87 -22.51 -1.76 4.49
CA ILE A 87 -22.29 -0.35 4.80
C ILE A 87 -22.51 -0.17 6.29
N THR A 88 -21.51 0.38 6.96
CA THR A 88 -21.56 0.76 8.38
C THR A 88 -21.23 2.24 8.53
N GLY A 89 -21.24 2.77 9.78
CA GLY A 89 -20.75 4.12 10.05
C GLY A 89 -19.26 4.30 9.78
N ASP A 90 -18.47 3.22 9.81
CA ASP A 90 -17.01 3.27 9.71
C ASP A 90 -16.47 2.79 8.36
N SER A 91 -17.25 2.01 7.61
CA SER A 91 -16.76 1.38 6.37
C SER A 91 -17.85 1.03 5.37
N ILE A 92 -17.41 0.90 4.11
CA ILE A 92 -18.13 0.18 3.05
C ILE A 92 -17.28 -1.02 2.67
N THR A 93 -17.81 -2.23 2.86
CA THR A 93 -17.11 -3.47 2.51
C THR A 93 -17.89 -4.24 1.45
N GLN A 94 -17.26 -4.53 0.33
CA GLN A 94 -17.76 -5.43 -0.72
C GLN A 94 -17.00 -6.74 -0.66
N THR A 95 -17.70 -7.86 -0.74
CA THR A 95 -17.11 -9.20 -0.74
C THR A 95 -17.62 -9.98 -1.94
N ALA A 96 -16.71 -10.62 -2.67
CA ALA A 96 -17.00 -11.53 -3.77
C ALA A 96 -16.06 -12.74 -3.69
N GLY A 97 -16.51 -13.83 -3.07
CA GLY A 97 -15.67 -14.98 -2.75
C GLY A 97 -14.52 -14.59 -1.83
N THR A 98 -13.27 -14.75 -2.29
CA THR A 98 -12.04 -14.35 -1.56
C THR A 98 -11.65 -12.89 -1.78
N GLN A 99 -12.32 -12.20 -2.69
CA GLN A 99 -12.02 -10.80 -3.00
C GLN A 99 -12.79 -9.88 -2.05
N THR A 100 -12.11 -8.85 -1.58
CA THR A 100 -12.71 -7.79 -0.76
C THR A 100 -12.29 -6.42 -1.28
N ASN A 101 -13.21 -5.47 -1.17
CA ASN A 101 -12.94 -4.04 -1.28
C ASN A 101 -13.49 -3.37 -0.04
N THR A 102 -12.62 -2.74 0.75
CA THR A 102 -13.00 -2.05 1.98
C THR A 102 -12.58 -0.59 1.89
N SER A 103 -13.55 0.30 2.04
CA SER A 103 -13.38 1.74 2.07
C SER A 103 -13.67 2.26 3.46
N THR A 104 -12.75 3.02 4.03
CA THR A 104 -12.86 3.66 5.35
C THR A 104 -12.41 5.12 5.25
N ALA A 105 -12.57 5.89 6.32
CA ALA A 105 -12.01 7.23 6.42
C ALA A 105 -10.47 7.26 6.34
N ALA A 106 -9.79 6.18 6.72
CA ALA A 106 -8.32 6.07 6.67
C ALA A 106 -7.80 5.71 5.27
N GLY A 107 -8.60 5.07 4.43
CA GLY A 107 -8.18 4.67 3.09
C GLY A 107 -9.04 3.57 2.47
N ASN A 108 -8.58 3.09 1.33
CA ASN A 108 -9.21 2.01 0.58
C ASN A 108 -8.26 0.82 0.48
N THR A 109 -8.79 -0.38 0.69
CA THR A 109 -8.06 -1.65 0.53
C THR A 109 -8.83 -2.57 -0.41
N VAL A 110 -8.16 -3.02 -1.48
CA VAL A 110 -8.64 -4.11 -2.34
C VAL A 110 -7.74 -5.31 -2.09
N ALA A 111 -8.31 -6.47 -1.75
CA ALA A 111 -7.54 -7.67 -1.44
C ALA A 111 -8.11 -8.92 -2.11
N ASN A 112 -7.22 -9.87 -2.42
CA ASN A 112 -7.54 -11.21 -2.90
C ASN A 112 -6.44 -12.19 -2.46
N GLY A 113 -6.65 -12.92 -1.38
CA GLY A 113 -5.65 -13.80 -0.78
C GLY A 113 -4.40 -13.04 -0.34
N THR A 114 -3.23 -13.38 -0.91
CA THR A 114 -1.94 -12.73 -0.59
C THR A 114 -1.74 -11.38 -1.30
N LYS A 115 -2.62 -11.05 -2.25
CA LYS A 115 -2.52 -9.83 -3.06
C LYS A 115 -3.39 -8.73 -2.47
N SER A 116 -2.83 -7.54 -2.37
CA SER A 116 -3.58 -6.37 -1.95
C SER A 116 -3.06 -5.07 -2.57
N THR A 117 -3.98 -4.12 -2.68
CA THR A 117 -3.66 -2.72 -2.91
C THR A 117 -4.29 -1.92 -1.80
N GLU A 118 -3.50 -1.10 -1.13
CA GLU A 118 -3.93 -0.18 -0.09
C GLU A 118 -3.59 1.24 -0.52
N THR A 119 -4.54 2.15 -0.41
CA THR A 119 -4.37 3.57 -0.71
C THR A 119 -4.83 4.38 0.49
N THR A 120 -3.93 5.19 1.02
CA THR A 120 -4.16 6.06 2.17
C THR A 120 -3.68 7.47 1.87
N ALA A 121 -3.85 8.40 2.80
CA ALA A 121 -3.27 9.73 2.70
C ALA A 121 -1.72 9.72 2.65
N ASP A 122 -1.08 8.69 3.23
CA ASP A 122 0.39 8.57 3.27
C ASP A 122 0.97 7.97 1.98
N GLY A 123 0.14 7.40 1.12
CA GLY A 123 0.58 6.80 -0.14
C GLY A 123 -0.16 5.53 -0.53
N GLN A 124 0.46 4.79 -1.44
CA GLN A 124 -0.07 3.54 -1.96
C GLN A 124 0.89 2.39 -1.70
N VAL A 125 0.34 1.22 -1.35
CA VAL A 125 1.10 -0.02 -1.23
C VAL A 125 0.41 -1.11 -2.05
N ILE A 126 1.17 -1.77 -2.94
CA ILE A 126 0.75 -2.96 -3.68
C ILE A 126 1.57 -4.13 -3.16
N LYS A 127 0.91 -5.23 -2.79
CA LYS A 127 1.56 -6.43 -2.24
C LYS A 127 1.15 -7.70 -2.96
N ASP A 128 2.07 -8.67 -2.99
CA ASP A 128 1.81 -10.07 -3.30
C ASP A 128 2.72 -10.95 -2.41
N GLY A 129 2.18 -11.40 -1.28
CA GLY A 129 2.98 -12.05 -0.24
C GLY A 129 4.05 -11.12 0.32
N ALA A 130 5.32 -11.54 0.24
CA ALA A 130 6.47 -10.75 0.68
C ALA A 130 6.86 -9.61 -0.29
N LYS A 131 6.44 -9.68 -1.56
CA LYS A 131 6.74 -8.66 -2.56
C LYS A 131 5.91 -7.40 -2.33
N SER A 132 6.52 -6.25 -2.53
CA SER A 132 5.80 -4.98 -2.41
C SER A 132 6.29 -3.89 -3.37
N ASN A 133 5.36 -2.99 -3.71
CA ASN A 133 5.66 -1.68 -4.24
C ASN A 133 4.98 -0.66 -3.33
N LYS A 134 5.77 0.17 -2.66
CA LYS A 134 5.30 1.25 -1.80
C LYS A 134 5.67 2.60 -2.41
N SER A 135 4.67 3.41 -2.66
CA SER A 135 4.82 4.77 -3.18
C SER A 135 4.28 5.78 -2.18
N THR A 136 5.12 6.71 -1.77
CA THR A 136 4.79 7.81 -0.85
C THR A 136 5.28 9.13 -1.45
N VAL A 137 5.02 10.26 -0.78
CA VAL A 137 5.59 11.56 -1.18
C VAL A 137 7.12 11.56 -1.11
N ASP A 138 7.72 10.75 -0.23
CA ASP A 138 9.16 10.77 0.03
C ASP A 138 9.92 9.81 -0.88
N SER A 139 9.31 8.69 -1.26
CA SER A 139 10.00 7.64 -2.02
C SER A 139 9.07 6.66 -2.71
N ASN A 140 9.62 5.98 -3.73
CA ASN A 140 9.09 4.73 -4.27
C ASN A 140 10.04 3.60 -3.90
N VAL A 141 9.51 2.53 -3.29
CA VAL A 141 10.28 1.34 -2.89
C VAL A 141 9.67 0.11 -3.54
N ILE A 142 10.46 -0.60 -4.33
CA ILE A 142 10.09 -1.89 -4.91
C ILE A 142 10.95 -2.96 -4.22
N ASP A 143 10.29 -3.92 -3.59
CA ASP A 143 10.90 -5.04 -2.85
C ASP A 143 10.39 -6.36 -3.43
N ASP A 144 11.29 -7.25 -3.86
CA ASP A 144 10.94 -8.55 -4.40
C ASP A 144 10.69 -9.62 -3.32
N GLY A 145 10.85 -9.24 -2.03
CA GLY A 145 10.68 -10.14 -0.89
C GLY A 145 11.84 -11.12 -0.67
N ASN A 146 12.94 -11.01 -1.45
CA ASN A 146 14.11 -11.89 -1.38
C ASN A 146 15.42 -11.10 -1.08
N GLY A 147 15.29 -9.84 -0.72
CA GLY A 147 16.42 -8.96 -0.42
C GLY A 147 16.81 -8.02 -1.56
N ASN A 148 16.19 -8.14 -2.75
CA ASN A 148 16.39 -7.16 -3.82
C ASN A 148 15.43 -5.99 -3.61
N VAL A 149 15.99 -4.80 -3.41
CA VAL A 149 15.21 -3.59 -3.18
C VAL A 149 15.69 -2.47 -4.10
N ASN A 150 14.75 -1.79 -4.73
CA ASN A 150 14.97 -0.53 -5.41
C ASN A 150 14.25 0.58 -4.63
N THR A 151 15.02 1.58 -4.17
CA THR A 151 14.49 2.78 -3.52
C THR A 151 14.83 4.00 -4.36
N SER A 152 13.82 4.72 -4.78
CA SER A 152 13.95 5.98 -5.51
C SER A 152 13.31 7.11 -4.70
N ASN A 153 14.03 8.18 -4.51
CA ASN A 153 13.56 9.39 -3.82
C ASN A 153 14.08 10.67 -4.52
N ALA A 154 13.81 11.83 -3.95
CA ALA A 154 14.19 13.12 -4.56
C ALA A 154 15.71 13.32 -4.70
N THR A 155 16.52 12.61 -3.94
CA THR A 155 17.99 12.82 -3.90
C THR A 155 18.79 11.66 -4.48
N SER A 156 18.21 10.45 -4.53
CA SER A 156 18.94 9.26 -4.95
C SER A 156 18.03 8.17 -5.52
N ASN A 157 18.65 7.30 -6.33
CA ASN A 157 18.13 5.97 -6.64
C ASN A 157 19.14 4.95 -6.12
N THR A 158 18.67 4.01 -5.30
CA THR A 158 19.49 2.94 -4.71
C THR A 158 18.92 1.58 -5.06
N ILE A 159 19.76 0.69 -5.59
CA ILE A 159 19.42 -0.70 -5.88
C ILE A 159 20.34 -1.57 -5.04
N THR A 160 19.77 -2.52 -4.29
CA THR A 160 20.53 -3.51 -3.52
C THR A 160 19.99 -4.92 -3.73
N ASP A 161 20.87 -5.92 -3.66
CA ASP A 161 20.53 -7.35 -3.63
C ASP A 161 20.76 -7.96 -2.22
N GLY A 162 20.84 -7.09 -1.19
CA GLY A 162 21.16 -7.49 0.18
C GLY A 162 22.66 -7.58 0.47
N THR A 163 23.50 -7.71 -0.55
CA THR A 163 24.98 -7.79 -0.44
C THR A 163 25.65 -6.62 -1.14
N ASN A 164 25.24 -6.38 -2.38
CA ASN A 164 25.78 -5.32 -3.24
C ASN A 164 24.81 -4.14 -3.29
N THR A 165 25.36 -2.94 -3.36
CA THR A 165 24.55 -1.72 -3.47
C THR A 165 25.08 -0.83 -4.57
N SER A 166 24.16 -0.34 -5.41
CA SER A 166 24.40 0.71 -6.37
C SER A 166 23.56 1.93 -6.00
N THR A 167 24.20 3.10 -5.95
CA THR A 167 23.52 4.37 -5.62
C THR A 167 23.85 5.42 -6.67
N ILE A 168 22.84 6.08 -7.19
CA ILE A 168 22.95 7.20 -8.11
C ILE A 168 22.35 8.43 -7.42
N THR A 169 23.12 9.49 -7.36
CA THR A 169 22.71 10.82 -6.87
C THR A 169 23.01 11.86 -7.94
N ALA A 170 22.63 13.11 -7.72
CA ALA A 170 23.05 14.20 -8.60
C ALA A 170 24.58 14.31 -8.59
N GLY A 171 25.21 14.01 -9.72
CA GLY A 171 26.67 14.15 -9.90
C GLY A 171 27.52 12.96 -9.45
N LYS A 172 26.93 11.87 -8.88
CA LYS A 172 27.71 10.72 -8.41
C LYS A 172 26.97 9.39 -8.62
N ALA A 173 27.68 8.39 -9.15
CA ALA A 173 27.22 7.01 -9.18
C ALA A 173 28.21 6.14 -8.42
N THR A 174 27.72 5.32 -7.48
CA THR A 174 28.46 4.32 -6.72
C THR A 174 27.94 2.94 -7.07
N ILE A 175 28.79 2.04 -7.51
CA ILE A 175 28.45 0.64 -7.84
C ILE A 175 29.40 -0.25 -7.03
N GLY A 176 28.89 -0.86 -5.96
CA GLY A 176 29.72 -1.52 -4.99
C GLY A 176 30.75 -0.54 -4.41
N SER A 177 32.04 -0.85 -4.57
CA SER A 177 33.15 0.03 -4.14
C SER A 177 33.67 0.98 -5.24
N SER A 178 33.12 0.92 -6.46
CA SER A 178 33.53 1.79 -7.57
C SER A 178 32.67 3.05 -7.62
N VAL A 179 33.29 4.19 -7.94
CA VAL A 179 32.64 5.51 -7.92
C VAL A 179 32.92 6.27 -9.20
N ILE A 180 31.86 6.78 -9.85
CA ILE A 180 31.91 7.83 -10.84
C ILE A 180 31.45 9.11 -10.13
N ASP A 181 32.33 10.10 -10.02
CA ASP A 181 32.06 11.36 -9.32
C ASP A 181 32.17 12.51 -10.32
N GLY A 182 31.02 12.98 -10.81
CA GLY A 182 30.96 14.07 -11.77
C GLY A 182 31.24 15.43 -11.15
N VAL A 183 31.12 15.60 -9.84
CA VAL A 183 31.45 16.84 -9.14
C VAL A 183 32.96 17.05 -9.13
N ASN A 184 33.73 16.00 -8.86
CA ASN A 184 35.20 16.03 -8.81
C ASN A 184 35.84 15.59 -10.13
N ASN A 185 35.07 15.26 -11.16
CA ASN A 185 35.52 14.72 -12.43
C ASN A 185 36.42 13.48 -12.29
N THR A 186 36.06 12.54 -11.40
CA THR A 186 36.81 11.31 -11.16
C THR A 186 36.01 10.04 -11.44
N PHE A 187 36.74 9.02 -11.89
CA PHE A 187 36.27 7.63 -11.87
C PHE A 187 37.28 6.80 -11.07
N THR A 188 36.82 6.10 -10.05
CA THR A 188 37.66 5.27 -9.18
C THR A 188 37.08 3.85 -9.15
N THR A 189 37.87 2.83 -9.48
CA THR A 189 37.49 1.43 -9.24
C THR A 189 37.70 1.09 -7.77
N GLY A 190 36.88 0.15 -7.24
CA GLY A 190 37.08 -0.35 -5.88
C GLY A 190 38.23 -1.35 -5.75
N GLY A 191 38.56 -1.67 -4.50
CA GLY A 191 39.54 -2.70 -4.15
C GLY A 191 40.93 -2.15 -3.86
N ALA A 192 41.85 -3.08 -3.44
CA ALA A 192 43.21 -2.76 -2.99
C ALA A 192 44.07 -2.17 -4.12
N ASN A 193 43.79 -2.53 -5.39
CA ASN A 193 44.51 -2.06 -6.57
C ASN A 193 43.63 -1.09 -7.38
N ALA A 194 42.97 -0.19 -6.70
CA ALA A 194 42.07 0.78 -7.35
C ALA A 194 42.76 1.58 -8.45
N VAL A 195 42.07 1.75 -9.56
CA VAL A 195 42.44 2.68 -10.63
C VAL A 195 41.64 3.95 -10.48
N LYS A 196 42.30 5.10 -10.43
CA LYS A 196 41.65 6.42 -10.44
C LYS A 196 41.92 7.14 -11.74
N LEU A 197 40.89 7.53 -12.45
CA LEU A 197 40.93 8.52 -13.52
C LEU A 197 40.52 9.85 -12.89
N ASP A 198 41.34 10.87 -13.03
CA ASP A 198 41.09 12.22 -12.50
C ASP A 198 41.15 13.21 -13.63
N GLY A 199 39.97 13.65 -14.12
CA GLY A 199 39.86 14.55 -15.25
C GLY A 199 40.25 15.98 -14.88
N ALA A 200 40.12 16.38 -13.61
CA ALA A 200 40.55 17.72 -13.16
C ALA A 200 42.08 17.82 -13.07
N ALA A 201 42.72 16.74 -12.61
CA ALA A 201 44.18 16.69 -12.54
C ALA A 201 44.85 16.18 -13.85
N GLY A 202 44.08 15.65 -14.79
CA GLY A 202 44.57 15.02 -16.02
C GLY A 202 45.41 13.76 -15.75
N THR A 203 45.03 12.92 -14.77
CA THR A 203 45.85 11.79 -14.34
C THR A 203 45.11 10.46 -14.40
N ILE A 204 45.89 9.37 -14.63
CA ILE A 204 45.48 8.00 -14.38
C ILE A 204 46.44 7.43 -13.32
N LYS A 205 45.86 6.96 -12.18
CA LYS A 205 46.67 6.43 -11.09
C LYS A 205 46.26 4.99 -10.75
N THR A 206 47.25 4.11 -10.57
CA THR A 206 47.10 2.77 -10.03
C THR A 206 48.22 2.43 -9.09
N GLY A 207 47.95 2.22 -7.81
CA GLY A 207 48.99 2.09 -6.78
C GLY A 207 49.88 3.35 -6.74
N THR A 208 51.19 3.15 -6.88
CA THR A 208 52.19 4.24 -6.95
C THR A 208 52.37 4.84 -8.37
N VAL A 209 51.97 4.09 -9.40
CA VAL A 209 52.13 4.55 -10.80
C VAL A 209 51.11 5.58 -11.13
N THR A 210 51.56 6.71 -11.70
CA THR A 210 50.74 7.80 -12.18
C THR A 210 51.13 8.13 -13.61
N VAL A 211 50.14 8.19 -14.51
CA VAL A 211 50.25 8.75 -15.85
C VAL A 211 49.66 10.15 -15.76
N THR A 212 50.44 11.18 -16.06
CA THR A 212 50.03 12.59 -16.01
C THR A 212 49.93 13.10 -17.44
N GLY A 213 48.78 13.67 -17.80
CA GLY A 213 48.59 14.44 -19.05
C GLY A 213 48.74 15.93 -18.79
N GLY A 214 48.69 16.72 -19.85
CA GLY A 214 48.78 18.16 -19.77
C GLY A 214 50.19 18.68 -20.07
N THR A 215 50.79 19.48 -19.17
CA THR A 215 52.09 20.13 -19.43
C THR A 215 53.28 19.20 -19.32
N THR A 216 53.25 18.16 -18.51
CA THR A 216 54.43 17.29 -18.28
C THR A 216 54.39 15.99 -19.05
N ASN A 217 53.19 15.37 -19.22
CA ASN A 217 53.00 14.11 -19.95
C ASN A 217 53.89 12.95 -19.42
N ASP A 218 54.00 12.79 -18.11
CA ASP A 218 54.93 11.87 -17.44
C ASP A 218 54.26 10.57 -17.03
N ILE A 219 55.09 9.51 -16.88
CA ILE A 219 54.76 8.29 -16.14
C ILE A 219 55.71 8.20 -14.96
N THR A 220 55.17 8.28 -13.74
CA THR A 220 55.96 8.28 -12.53
C THR A 220 55.56 7.12 -11.61
N GLY A 221 56.39 6.87 -10.53
CA GLY A 221 56.09 5.83 -9.55
C GLY A 221 56.43 4.42 -10.03
N LEU A 222 57.21 4.25 -11.06
CA LEU A 222 57.75 2.95 -11.45
C LEU A 222 58.75 2.46 -10.41
N SER A 223 58.72 1.18 -10.05
CA SER A 223 59.57 0.60 -9.02
C SER A 223 60.95 0.13 -9.52
N ASN A 224 61.14 0.00 -10.83
CA ASN A 224 62.37 -0.50 -11.44
C ASN A 224 63.35 0.64 -11.74
N THR A 225 64.01 1.15 -10.71
CA THR A 225 64.89 2.32 -10.80
C THR A 225 66.37 2.01 -10.94
N THR A 226 66.83 0.74 -10.88
CA THR A 226 68.21 0.37 -10.97
C THR A 226 68.46 -0.68 -12.05
N VAL A 227 69.64 -0.65 -12.68
CA VAL A 227 70.07 -1.66 -13.67
C VAL A 227 70.67 -2.92 -13.01
N THR A 228 70.92 -2.90 -11.71
CA THR A 228 71.49 -4.00 -10.94
C THR A 228 70.43 -4.90 -10.26
N ALA A 229 69.13 -4.59 -10.42
CA ALA A 229 68.08 -5.39 -9.87
C ALA A 229 68.04 -6.78 -10.54
N ALA A 230 67.78 -7.83 -9.76
CA ALA A 230 67.76 -9.22 -10.24
C ALA A 230 66.72 -9.46 -11.39
N ASP A 231 65.69 -8.63 -11.47
CA ASP A 231 64.65 -8.66 -12.47
C ASP A 231 64.79 -7.59 -13.56
N PHE A 232 65.97 -6.99 -13.68
CA PHE A 232 66.30 -6.00 -14.73
C PHE A 232 66.14 -6.64 -16.12
N ALA A 233 65.65 -5.86 -17.07
CA ALA A 233 65.39 -6.28 -18.44
C ALA A 233 64.28 -7.37 -18.61
N THR A 234 63.37 -7.50 -17.67
CA THR A 234 62.16 -8.32 -17.86
C THR A 234 61.36 -7.74 -19.01
N LYS A 235 60.98 -8.59 -19.98
CA LYS A 235 60.17 -8.18 -21.16
C LYS A 235 58.89 -7.52 -20.79
N GLY A 236 58.52 -6.46 -21.53
CA GLY A 236 57.26 -5.72 -21.39
C GLY A 236 57.23 -4.69 -20.28
N ARG A 237 58.38 -4.45 -19.61
CA ARG A 237 58.50 -3.32 -18.63
C ARG A 237 59.06 -2.06 -19.28
N ALA A 238 58.53 -0.94 -18.89
CA ALA A 238 59.13 0.35 -19.25
C ALA A 238 60.42 0.58 -18.51
N ALA A 239 61.46 1.15 -19.14
CA ALA A 239 62.65 1.65 -18.48
C ALA A 239 62.40 3.02 -17.84
N THR A 240 63.00 3.31 -16.68
CA THR A 240 62.98 4.63 -16.06
C THR A 240 64.12 5.52 -16.57
N GLU A 241 64.02 6.81 -16.32
CA GLU A 241 65.09 7.77 -16.66
C GLU A 241 66.37 7.44 -15.87
N GLU A 242 66.28 6.99 -14.63
CA GLU A 242 67.44 6.55 -13.84
C GLU A 242 68.17 5.36 -14.48
N GLN A 243 67.37 4.37 -14.99
CA GLN A 243 67.97 3.23 -15.71
C GLN A 243 68.64 3.66 -17.05
N LEU A 244 67.97 4.53 -17.77
CA LEU A 244 68.53 5.07 -19.03
C LEU A 244 69.78 5.86 -18.75
N LYS A 245 69.84 6.70 -17.74
CA LYS A 245 71.01 7.47 -17.31
C LYS A 245 72.18 6.55 -16.92
N ALA A 246 71.91 5.48 -16.13
CA ALA A 246 72.95 4.54 -15.69
C ALA A 246 73.58 3.71 -16.82
N VAL A 247 72.91 3.58 -17.97
CA VAL A 247 73.49 2.91 -19.17
C VAL A 247 74.35 3.87 -19.99
N GLY A 248 74.11 5.19 -19.90
CA GLY A 248 74.81 6.22 -20.64
C GLY A 248 76.05 6.78 -19.96
N GLU A 249 76.29 6.44 -18.68
CA GLU A 249 77.49 6.78 -17.93
C GLU A 249 78.44 5.61 -17.90
#